data_59f2918d90e0a1392a6959dfc43f8509
#
_entry.id   59f2918d90e0a1392a6959dfc43f8509
#
_cell.length_a   1.000
_cell.length_b   1.000
_cell.length_c   1.000
_cell.angle_alpha   90.00
_cell.angle_beta   90.00
_cell.angle_gamma   90.00
#
_symmetry.space_group_name_H-M   'P 1'
#
loop_
_entity.id
_entity.type
_entity.pdbx_description
1 polymer ?
#
loop_
_entity_poly.entity_id
_entity_poly.type
_entity_poly.pdbx_seq_one_letter_code
_entity_poly.pdbx_strand_id
1 'polypeptide(L)'
;MGSLLSWFTVRGTSFLAAGVVAILAGMFLGSSPLISVGALLLCLPVFSVITARRARYQLRCDRTILPPRVAPGQPATITLRLQNVSRIASGLLLAEDTVPFSLGARPRYVLNAIERGGAREVSYQLRSDLRGKFTVGPVRIRIADVFGLVELAADFAATSTLTVTPKVVPLVNSPTTGSWSSDGEGRTRMTAAAGDDDVIPRPYRNGDELRRVHWRSTARYGELMVRREEQRWQDRAVLILDTRAEAHAGTGPSSSFEFAVSAAASVGVHLARAGLGGQLLTDGGPVAGSAMFEDVLLDALSVVRPSHNRDFARTLAPLTTIEGGMIVLIAGRLSEQSARTLAAARRDGRQAIAILLATSTWAEPSGSRPAEIGPTAARLAETGLPETGPAEAVLRAAGWRVVTVDAGTPLQVAWQRLPRFGSLTGPVTGLRPDQAPDDAATEAGVRPR
;
A
#
# COMPACT_ATOMS: atom_id res chain seq x y z
N MET A 1 11.15 -40.51 3.90
CA MET A 1 11.19 -41.31 5.16
C MET A 1 12.36 -40.77 5.99
N GLY A 2 12.13 -39.79 6.90
CA GLY A 2 13.15 -39.37 7.86
C GLY A 2 13.47 -40.54 8.79
N SER A 3 14.72 -40.78 9.07
CA SER A 3 15.15 -41.90 9.92
C SER A 3 14.45 -41.74 11.29
N LEU A 4 13.87 -42.80 11.79
CA LEU A 4 13.25 -42.87 13.13
C LEU A 4 14.24 -42.38 14.22
N LEU A 5 15.53 -42.50 13.97
CA LEU A 5 16.63 -42.05 14.83
C LEU A 5 16.71 -40.49 14.95
N SER A 6 16.16 -39.75 14.02
CA SER A 6 16.20 -38.28 14.10
C SER A 6 15.25 -37.67 15.18
N TRP A 7 14.39 -38.49 15.77
CA TRP A 7 13.51 -38.04 16.84
C TRP A 7 14.14 -38.14 18.23
N PHE A 8 15.19 -38.94 18.36
CA PHE A 8 15.89 -39.13 19.62
C PHE A 8 16.91 -38.02 19.85
N THR A 9 16.91 -37.52 21.06
CA THR A 9 17.99 -36.64 21.54
C THR A 9 19.27 -37.47 21.76
N VAL A 10 20.40 -36.77 21.99
CA VAL A 10 21.64 -37.45 22.37
C VAL A 10 21.43 -38.37 23.59
N ARG A 11 20.59 -37.92 24.55
CA ARG A 11 20.23 -38.74 25.73
C ARG A 11 19.44 -39.97 25.33
N GLY A 12 18.45 -39.82 24.43
CA GLY A 12 17.63 -40.95 23.96
C GLY A 12 18.47 -41.99 23.23
N THR A 13 19.39 -41.59 22.38
CA THR A 13 20.31 -42.52 21.69
C THR A 13 21.27 -43.19 22.65
N SER A 14 21.76 -42.50 23.69
CA SER A 14 22.61 -43.10 24.74
C SER A 14 21.85 -44.14 25.56
N PHE A 15 20.56 -43.88 25.89
CA PHE A 15 19.72 -44.85 26.58
C PHE A 15 19.48 -46.12 25.75
N LEU A 16 19.23 -45.96 24.45
CA LEU A 16 19.08 -47.08 23.51
C LEU A 16 20.37 -47.91 23.44
N ALA A 17 21.53 -47.26 23.26
CA ALA A 17 22.82 -47.92 23.18
C ALA A 17 23.15 -48.65 24.50
N ALA A 18 22.97 -47.98 25.65
CA ALA A 18 23.21 -48.57 26.97
C ALA A 18 22.28 -49.77 27.24
N GLY A 19 21.00 -49.67 26.83
CA GLY A 19 20.04 -50.75 26.95
C GLY A 19 20.44 -52.00 26.16
N VAL A 20 20.90 -51.82 24.89
CA VAL A 20 21.37 -52.91 24.06
C VAL A 20 22.61 -53.56 24.69
N VAL A 21 23.59 -52.76 25.12
CA VAL A 21 24.83 -53.28 25.76
C VAL A 21 24.52 -54.02 27.05
N ALA A 22 23.59 -53.49 27.88
CA ALA A 22 23.19 -54.14 29.13
C ALA A 22 22.51 -55.48 28.89
N ILE A 23 21.65 -55.63 27.89
CA ILE A 23 21.01 -56.89 27.52
C ILE A 23 22.05 -57.90 27.04
N LEU A 24 22.93 -57.51 26.14
CA LEU A 24 24.00 -58.36 25.60
C LEU A 24 24.92 -58.86 26.74
N ALA A 25 25.36 -57.94 27.60
CA ALA A 25 26.18 -58.28 28.75
C ALA A 25 25.46 -59.19 29.73
N GLY A 26 24.14 -58.93 30.00
CA GLY A 26 23.31 -59.79 30.84
C GLY A 26 23.13 -61.23 30.32
N MET A 27 22.98 -61.34 28.97
CA MET A 27 22.94 -62.63 28.29
C MET A 27 24.28 -63.39 28.40
N PHE A 28 25.38 -62.66 28.21
CA PHE A 28 26.72 -63.28 28.30
C PHE A 28 27.09 -63.68 29.71
N LEU A 29 26.75 -62.91 30.73
CA LEU A 29 27.02 -63.14 32.14
C LEU A 29 25.97 -64.02 32.84
N GLY A 30 24.87 -64.39 32.19
CA GLY A 30 23.77 -65.10 32.78
C GLY A 30 23.02 -64.31 33.85
N SER A 31 23.09 -62.96 33.83
CA SER A 31 22.54 -62.11 34.89
C SER A 31 21.16 -61.57 34.52
N SER A 32 20.11 -62.14 35.09
CA SER A 32 18.71 -61.69 34.90
C SER A 32 18.46 -60.25 35.33
N PRO A 33 19.05 -59.74 36.43
CA PRO A 33 18.87 -58.31 36.76
C PRO A 33 19.40 -57.36 35.70
N LEU A 34 20.52 -57.67 35.04
CA LEU A 34 21.13 -56.83 34.01
C LEU A 34 20.28 -56.79 32.74
N ILE A 35 19.65 -57.92 32.39
CA ILE A 35 18.68 -58.01 31.29
C ILE A 35 17.47 -57.14 31.59
N SER A 36 16.93 -57.16 32.82
CA SER A 36 15.79 -56.36 33.23
C SER A 36 16.09 -54.86 33.17
N VAL A 37 17.27 -54.40 33.59
CA VAL A 37 17.72 -53.02 33.51
C VAL A 37 17.85 -52.62 32.03
N GLY A 38 18.45 -53.47 31.20
CA GLY A 38 18.58 -53.21 29.77
C GLY A 38 17.22 -53.10 29.07
N ALA A 39 16.27 -53.97 29.43
CA ALA A 39 14.90 -53.88 28.91
C ALA A 39 14.21 -52.57 29.34
N LEU A 40 14.36 -52.13 30.57
CA LEU A 40 13.82 -50.84 31.05
C LEU A 40 14.40 -49.66 30.28
N LEU A 41 15.75 -49.65 30.04
CA LEU A 41 16.43 -48.63 29.29
C LEU A 41 15.95 -48.54 27.82
N LEU A 42 15.54 -49.66 27.20
CA LEU A 42 14.96 -49.70 25.86
C LEU A 42 13.49 -49.30 25.85
N CYS A 43 12.70 -49.71 26.84
CA CYS A 43 11.28 -49.41 26.91
C CYS A 43 11.02 -47.90 27.14
N LEU A 44 11.87 -47.22 27.90
CA LEU A 44 11.69 -45.82 28.26
C LEU A 44 11.67 -44.88 27.03
N PRO A 45 12.66 -44.93 26.08
CA PRO A 45 12.63 -44.14 24.88
C PRO A 45 11.43 -44.46 23.97
N VAL A 46 11.03 -45.72 23.88
CA VAL A 46 9.85 -46.13 23.09
C VAL A 46 8.58 -45.53 23.69
N PHE A 47 8.41 -45.57 25.01
CA PHE A 47 7.30 -44.94 25.71
C PHE A 47 7.30 -43.42 25.49
N SER A 48 8.48 -42.78 25.54
CA SER A 48 8.65 -41.34 25.24
C SER A 48 8.21 -40.99 23.81
N VAL A 49 8.52 -41.83 22.82
CA VAL A 49 8.04 -41.59 21.42
C VAL A 49 6.52 -41.67 21.37
N ILE A 50 5.91 -42.63 22.01
CA ILE A 50 4.44 -42.80 21.99
C ILE A 50 3.74 -41.60 22.64
N THR A 51 4.23 -41.14 23.79
CA THR A 51 3.64 -40.01 24.51
C THR A 51 3.85 -38.68 23.72
N ALA A 52 5.06 -38.45 23.20
CA ALA A 52 5.35 -37.25 22.42
C ALA A 52 4.54 -37.21 21.10
N ARG A 53 4.40 -38.35 20.40
CA ARG A 53 3.54 -38.43 19.21
C ARG A 53 2.08 -38.12 19.54
N ARG A 54 1.58 -38.63 20.64
CA ARG A 54 0.20 -38.38 21.06
C ARG A 54 -0.02 -36.90 21.40
N ALA A 55 0.96 -36.26 22.04
CA ALA A 55 0.93 -34.83 22.34
C ALA A 55 0.95 -33.96 21.07
N ARG A 56 1.72 -34.34 20.05
CA ARG A 56 1.84 -33.59 18.77
C ARG A 56 0.50 -33.34 18.09
N TYR A 57 -0.38 -34.36 18.04
CA TYR A 57 -1.64 -34.28 17.30
C TYR A 57 -2.76 -33.56 18.06
N GLN A 58 -2.53 -33.12 19.27
CA GLN A 58 -3.53 -32.54 20.15
C GLN A 58 -3.21 -31.09 20.57
N LEU A 59 -2.26 -30.47 19.90
CA LEU A 59 -2.00 -29.02 20.01
C LEU A 59 -2.73 -28.29 18.91
N ARG A 60 -3.38 -27.17 19.26
CA ARG A 60 -3.94 -26.20 18.33
C ARG A 60 -3.14 -24.93 18.47
N CYS A 61 -2.80 -24.30 17.34
CA CYS A 61 -2.11 -23.03 17.28
C CYS A 61 -2.93 -22.05 16.46
N ASP A 62 -3.36 -20.96 17.09
CA ASP A 62 -4.04 -19.86 16.44
C ASP A 62 -3.12 -18.63 16.45
N ARG A 63 -3.07 -17.90 15.32
CA ARG A 63 -2.30 -16.67 15.18
C ARG A 63 -3.22 -15.51 14.92
N THR A 64 -3.02 -14.41 15.66
CA THR A 64 -3.71 -13.15 15.46
C THR A 64 -2.68 -12.05 15.21
N ILE A 65 -2.91 -11.17 14.22
CA ILE A 65 -2.07 -10.02 13.92
C ILE A 65 -2.92 -8.76 14.15
N LEU A 66 -2.47 -7.87 15.02
CA LEU A 66 -3.16 -6.62 15.37
C LEU A 66 -2.18 -5.43 15.39
N PRO A 67 -2.44 -4.39 14.59
CA PRO A 67 -3.40 -4.34 13.50
C PRO A 67 -2.90 -5.15 12.28
N PRO A 68 -3.79 -5.64 11.39
CA PRO A 68 -3.39 -6.41 10.20
C PRO A 68 -2.73 -5.54 9.11
N ARG A 69 -2.91 -4.23 9.23
CA ARG A 69 -2.28 -3.20 8.36
C ARG A 69 -1.55 -2.19 9.22
N VAL A 70 -0.31 -1.88 8.86
CA VAL A 70 0.53 -0.91 9.56
C VAL A 70 1.23 0.01 8.58
N ALA A 71 1.51 1.24 9.00
CA ALA A 71 2.38 2.14 8.26
C ALA A 71 3.86 1.70 8.42
N PRO A 72 4.76 2.10 7.51
CA PRO A 72 6.18 1.81 7.64
C PRO A 72 6.72 2.31 8.99
N GLY A 73 7.52 1.47 9.63
CA GLY A 73 8.08 1.77 10.94
C GLY A 73 7.13 1.62 12.13
N GLN A 74 5.85 1.33 11.92
CA GLN A 74 4.92 1.05 13.00
C GLN A 74 4.94 -0.44 13.37
N PRO A 75 4.85 -0.76 14.66
CA PRO A 75 4.82 -2.15 15.11
C PRO A 75 3.44 -2.79 14.89
N ALA A 76 3.45 -4.05 14.45
CA ALA A 76 2.30 -4.94 14.52
C ALA A 76 2.54 -5.98 15.61
N THR A 77 1.57 -6.22 16.46
CA THR A 77 1.64 -7.25 17.50
C THR A 77 1.07 -8.55 16.97
N ILE A 78 1.89 -9.59 17.01
CA ILE A 78 1.50 -10.96 16.67
C ILE A 78 1.29 -11.73 17.97
N THR A 79 0.12 -12.32 18.13
CA THR A 79 -0.20 -13.17 19.26
C THR A 79 -0.40 -14.60 18.78
N LEU A 80 0.41 -15.50 19.32
CA LEU A 80 0.30 -16.94 19.11
C LEU A 80 -0.40 -17.54 20.34
N ARG A 81 -1.55 -18.16 20.12
CA ARG A 81 -2.29 -18.90 21.15
C ARG A 81 -2.15 -20.39 20.90
N LEU A 82 -1.47 -21.06 21.81
CA LEU A 82 -1.26 -22.50 21.80
C LEU A 82 -2.21 -23.11 22.80
N GLN A 83 -3.08 -24.00 22.35
CA GLN A 83 -4.05 -24.70 23.17
C GLN A 83 -3.77 -26.20 23.15
N ASN A 84 -3.71 -26.81 24.34
CA ASN A 84 -3.62 -28.23 24.49
C ASN A 84 -5.02 -28.86 24.58
N VAL A 85 -5.46 -29.50 23.50
CA VAL A 85 -6.75 -30.19 23.45
C VAL A 85 -6.63 -31.67 23.89
N SER A 86 -5.45 -32.05 24.39
CA SER A 86 -5.21 -33.41 24.89
C SER A 86 -5.77 -33.66 26.30
N ARG A 87 -5.83 -34.92 26.69
CA ARG A 87 -6.21 -35.34 28.05
C ARG A 87 -5.04 -35.33 29.03
N ILE A 88 -3.83 -35.09 28.56
CA ILE A 88 -2.58 -35.04 29.34
C ILE A 88 -1.89 -33.71 29.16
N ALA A 89 -1.08 -33.28 30.10
CA ALA A 89 -0.25 -32.10 29.96
C ALA A 89 0.76 -32.27 28.81
N SER A 90 1.06 -31.22 28.10
CA SER A 90 2.14 -31.25 27.12
C SER A 90 3.50 -31.26 27.83
N GLY A 91 4.54 -31.73 27.13
CA GLY A 91 5.92 -31.48 27.58
C GLY A 91 6.33 -30.02 27.41
N LEU A 92 7.62 -29.77 27.57
CA LEU A 92 8.23 -28.50 27.25
C LEU A 92 8.09 -28.22 25.75
N LEU A 93 7.63 -27.01 25.40
CA LEU A 93 7.40 -26.59 24.00
C LEU A 93 8.40 -25.50 23.61
N LEU A 94 9.07 -25.68 22.48
CA LEU A 94 9.82 -24.63 21.82
C LEU A 94 9.03 -24.19 20.58
N ALA A 95 8.44 -23.00 20.63
CA ALA A 95 7.74 -22.40 19.49
C ALA A 95 8.68 -21.48 18.72
N GLU A 96 8.78 -21.70 17.40
CA GLU A 96 9.52 -20.87 16.47
C GLU A 96 8.58 -20.42 15.37
N ASP A 97 8.39 -19.11 15.19
CA ASP A 97 7.59 -18.60 14.10
C ASP A 97 8.47 -18.24 12.90
N THR A 98 8.00 -18.57 11.71
CA THR A 98 8.72 -18.24 10.47
C THR A 98 8.33 -16.85 10.04
N VAL A 99 9.29 -15.94 10.04
CA VAL A 99 9.11 -14.55 9.67
C VAL A 99 10.07 -14.24 8.51
N PRO A 100 9.61 -13.50 7.47
CA PRO A 100 10.51 -13.01 6.42
C PRO A 100 11.65 -12.19 7.01
N PHE A 101 12.85 -12.32 6.43
CA PHE A 101 14.05 -11.65 6.91
C PHE A 101 13.89 -10.11 6.99
N SER A 102 13.11 -9.52 6.08
CA SER A 102 12.79 -8.08 6.06
C SER A 102 12.01 -7.56 7.27
N LEU A 103 11.41 -8.46 8.06
CA LEU A 103 10.68 -8.14 9.29
C LEU A 103 11.49 -8.37 10.56
N GLY A 104 12.73 -8.86 10.44
CA GLY A 104 13.63 -9.12 11.55
C GLY A 104 13.96 -10.59 11.78
N ALA A 105 14.47 -10.88 12.98
CA ALA A 105 14.87 -12.23 13.37
C ALA A 105 13.65 -13.11 13.67
N ARG A 106 13.81 -14.42 13.49
CA ARG A 106 12.78 -15.41 13.81
C ARG A 106 12.56 -15.48 15.32
N PRO A 107 11.37 -15.20 15.82
CA PRO A 107 11.08 -15.26 17.24
C PRO A 107 11.05 -16.73 17.71
N ARG A 108 11.69 -16.99 18.86
CA ARG A 108 11.75 -18.31 19.50
C ARG A 108 11.36 -18.17 20.96
N TYR A 109 10.43 -19.03 21.37
CA TYR A 109 9.91 -19.01 22.74
C TYR A 109 9.91 -20.40 23.34
N VAL A 110 10.41 -20.49 24.56
CA VAL A 110 10.28 -21.70 25.38
C VAL A 110 9.03 -21.55 26.22
N LEU A 111 8.10 -22.45 26.05
CA LEU A 111 6.85 -22.51 26.80
C LEU A 111 6.87 -23.68 27.74
N ASN A 112 6.53 -23.42 29.00
CA ASN A 112 6.31 -24.48 29.96
C ASN A 112 5.15 -25.38 29.53
N ALA A 113 5.10 -26.57 30.10
CA ALA A 113 4.02 -27.53 29.86
C ALA A 113 2.64 -26.85 29.94
N ILE A 114 1.81 -27.14 28.96
CA ILE A 114 0.41 -26.68 28.94
C ILE A 114 -0.45 -27.77 29.53
N GLU A 115 -1.19 -27.43 30.55
CA GLU A 115 -2.11 -28.33 31.23
C GLU A 115 -3.21 -28.85 30.30
N ARG A 116 -3.89 -29.89 30.68
CA ARG A 116 -5.05 -30.43 29.94
C ARG A 116 -6.10 -29.33 29.70
N GLY A 117 -6.46 -29.08 28.44
CA GLY A 117 -7.42 -28.06 28.06
C GLY A 117 -6.94 -26.63 28.26
N GLY A 118 -5.71 -26.43 28.78
CA GLY A 118 -5.11 -25.13 28.98
C GLY A 118 -4.62 -24.50 27.69
N ALA A 119 -4.35 -23.20 27.77
CA ALA A 119 -3.74 -22.42 26.67
C ALA A 119 -2.59 -21.56 27.19
N ARG A 120 -1.64 -21.27 26.31
CA ARG A 120 -0.56 -20.30 26.52
C ARG A 120 -0.56 -19.34 25.37
N GLU A 121 -0.35 -18.07 25.69
CA GLU A 121 -0.24 -17.00 24.69
C GLU A 121 1.16 -16.42 24.75
N VAL A 122 1.70 -16.16 23.55
CA VAL A 122 2.97 -15.48 23.37
C VAL A 122 2.74 -14.37 22.37
N SER A 123 3.17 -13.17 22.74
CA SER A 123 3.07 -12.00 21.87
C SER A 123 4.45 -11.47 21.54
N TYR A 124 4.61 -11.03 20.29
CA TYR A 124 5.82 -10.36 19.82
C TYR A 124 5.45 -9.29 18.80
N GLN A 125 6.38 -8.36 18.59
CA GLN A 125 6.18 -7.25 17.66
C GLN A 125 7.02 -7.46 16.41
N LEU A 126 6.41 -7.20 15.25
CA LEU A 126 7.09 -7.08 13.98
C LEU A 126 7.02 -5.64 13.50
N ARG A 127 8.11 -5.18 12.90
CA ARG A 127 8.24 -3.84 12.35
C ARG A 127 8.96 -3.93 11.01
N SER A 128 8.51 -3.17 10.03
CA SER A 128 9.19 -3.02 8.75
C SER A 128 9.15 -1.57 8.28
N ASP A 129 10.26 -1.11 7.74
CA ASP A 129 10.33 0.18 7.04
C ASP A 129 10.02 0.02 5.53
N LEU A 130 9.97 -1.23 5.04
CA LEU A 130 9.61 -1.57 3.67
C LEU A 130 8.12 -1.89 3.59
N ARG A 131 7.42 -1.25 2.66
CA ARG A 131 6.05 -1.62 2.35
C ARG A 131 5.98 -2.99 1.68
N GLY A 132 4.87 -3.68 1.87
CA GLY A 132 4.66 -4.99 1.25
C GLY A 132 3.60 -5.80 1.94
N LYS A 133 3.26 -6.95 1.34
CA LYS A 133 2.49 -8.01 1.98
C LYS A 133 3.44 -9.11 2.42
N PHE A 134 3.54 -9.29 3.72
CA PHE A 134 4.46 -10.23 4.35
C PHE A 134 3.66 -11.40 4.93
N THR A 135 3.99 -12.60 4.48
CA THR A 135 3.40 -13.81 5.03
C THR A 135 4.19 -14.24 6.27
N VAL A 136 3.52 -14.29 7.41
CA VAL A 136 4.05 -14.75 8.69
C VAL A 136 3.58 -16.19 8.91
N GLY A 137 4.48 -17.08 9.28
CA GLY A 137 4.27 -18.51 9.41
C GLY A 137 4.98 -19.34 8.34
N PRO A 138 4.94 -20.65 8.46
CA PRO A 138 4.30 -21.47 9.49
C PRO A 138 4.96 -21.38 10.88
N VAL A 139 4.22 -21.75 11.93
CA VAL A 139 4.77 -21.93 13.27
C VAL A 139 5.33 -23.35 13.39
N ARG A 140 6.61 -23.46 13.74
CA ARG A 140 7.24 -24.73 14.08
C ARG A 140 7.27 -24.88 15.60
N ILE A 141 6.69 -25.97 16.10
CA ILE A 141 6.72 -26.30 17.51
C ILE A 141 7.51 -27.58 17.69
N ARG A 142 8.54 -27.53 18.56
CA ARG A 142 9.27 -28.69 18.99
C ARG A 142 8.75 -29.08 20.39
N ILE A 143 8.38 -30.32 20.51
CA ILE A 143 7.82 -30.90 21.72
C ILE A 143 8.86 -31.86 22.29
N ALA A 144 9.42 -31.53 23.44
CA ALA A 144 10.27 -32.46 24.18
C ALA A 144 9.41 -33.30 25.13
N ASP A 145 9.71 -34.57 25.25
CA ASP A 145 9.09 -35.44 26.26
C ASP A 145 9.58 -35.06 27.66
N VAL A 146 8.89 -35.57 28.68
CA VAL A 146 9.16 -35.27 30.11
C VAL A 146 10.58 -35.70 30.53
N PHE A 147 11.13 -36.72 29.88
CA PHE A 147 12.47 -37.25 30.17
C PHE A 147 13.56 -36.64 29.32
N GLY A 148 13.19 -35.86 28.30
CA GLY A 148 14.11 -35.25 27.35
C GLY A 148 14.82 -36.27 26.44
N LEU A 149 14.23 -37.44 26.23
CA LEU A 149 14.77 -38.50 25.39
C LEU A 149 14.39 -38.35 23.91
N VAL A 150 13.24 -37.68 23.67
CA VAL A 150 12.64 -37.54 22.35
C VAL A 150 12.25 -36.07 22.12
N GLU A 151 12.51 -35.59 20.92
CA GLU A 151 12.06 -34.27 20.43
C GLU A 151 11.30 -34.45 19.12
N LEU A 152 10.04 -34.04 19.08
CA LEU A 152 9.22 -34.10 17.89
C LEU A 152 8.88 -32.71 17.43
N ALA A 153 9.09 -32.46 16.13
CA ALA A 153 8.68 -31.21 15.48
C ALA A 153 7.27 -31.36 14.91
N ALA A 154 6.47 -30.32 15.09
CA ALA A 154 5.15 -30.16 14.48
C ALA A 154 5.11 -28.80 13.78
N ASP A 155 4.81 -28.78 12.49
CA ASP A 155 4.63 -27.58 11.73
C ASP A 155 3.12 -27.27 11.62
N PHE A 156 2.72 -26.09 12.07
CA PHE A 156 1.36 -25.58 11.95
C PHE A 156 1.31 -24.72 10.70
N ALA A 157 0.72 -25.26 9.64
CA ALA A 157 0.72 -24.67 8.32
C ALA A 157 -0.04 -23.32 8.19
N ALA A 158 -0.80 -22.95 9.22
CA ALA A 158 -1.54 -21.70 9.20
C ALA A 158 -0.59 -20.50 9.05
N THR A 159 -0.81 -19.71 8.02
CA THR A 159 -0.11 -18.48 7.75
C THR A 159 -1.04 -17.28 7.88
N SER A 160 -0.51 -16.13 8.23
CA SER A 160 -1.26 -14.87 8.29
C SER A 160 -0.49 -13.80 7.54
N THR A 161 -1.21 -12.86 6.93
CA THR A 161 -0.59 -11.79 6.13
C THR A 161 -0.58 -10.50 6.93
N LEU A 162 0.61 -9.91 7.09
CA LEU A 162 0.80 -8.56 7.56
C LEU A 162 0.99 -7.64 6.34
N THR A 163 0.14 -6.62 6.21
CA THR A 163 0.29 -5.61 5.16
C THR A 163 0.96 -4.37 5.73
N VAL A 164 2.13 -4.03 5.19
CA VAL A 164 2.78 -2.74 5.45
C VAL A 164 2.43 -1.80 4.31
N THR A 165 1.61 -0.79 4.61
CA THR A 165 1.12 0.17 3.61
C THR A 165 2.24 1.14 3.20
N PRO A 166 2.10 1.87 2.08
CA PRO A 166 2.96 3.01 1.81
C PRO A 166 2.87 4.07 2.90
N LYS A 167 3.91 4.90 3.04
CA LYS A 167 3.88 6.06 3.93
C LYS A 167 2.84 7.06 3.42
N VAL A 168 1.82 7.31 4.22
CA VAL A 168 0.80 8.34 3.95
C VAL A 168 1.14 9.60 4.72
N VAL A 169 1.27 10.69 3.99
CA VAL A 169 1.55 12.02 4.53
C VAL A 169 0.26 12.83 4.48
N PRO A 170 -0.21 13.41 5.60
CA PRO A 170 -1.42 14.22 5.59
C PRO A 170 -1.22 15.45 4.72
N LEU A 171 -2.12 15.63 3.74
CA LEU A 171 -2.13 16.80 2.87
C LEU A 171 -3.13 17.81 3.43
N VAL A 172 -2.70 19.08 3.48
CA VAL A 172 -3.58 20.16 3.92
C VAL A 172 -4.64 20.38 2.84
N ASN A 173 -5.89 20.62 3.25
CA ASN A 173 -6.93 21.03 2.32
C ASN A 173 -6.48 22.32 1.63
N SER A 174 -5.94 22.18 0.42
CA SER A 174 -5.67 23.33 -0.44
C SER A 174 -7.03 23.95 -0.78
N PRO A 175 -7.14 25.28 -0.95
CA PRO A 175 -8.37 25.92 -1.44
C PRO A 175 -8.85 25.37 -2.80
N THR A 176 -8.11 24.43 -3.38
CA THR A 176 -8.47 23.63 -4.53
C THR A 176 -9.59 22.63 -4.26
N THR A 177 -9.81 22.19 -3.01
CA THR A 177 -10.92 21.31 -2.65
C THR A 177 -12.23 22.05 -2.41
N GLY A 178 -12.18 23.38 -2.27
CA GLY A 178 -13.36 24.21 -2.05
C GLY A 178 -14.16 24.60 -3.31
N SER A 179 -13.58 24.39 -4.51
CA SER A 179 -14.23 24.74 -5.78
C SER A 179 -14.68 23.53 -6.62
N TRP A 180 -14.89 22.40 -5.97
CA TRP A 180 -15.45 21.19 -6.62
C TRP A 180 -16.92 21.35 -7.01
N SER A 181 -17.63 22.30 -6.41
CA SER A 181 -18.94 22.72 -6.84
C SER A 181 -18.76 23.88 -7.83
N SER A 182 -18.81 23.59 -9.13
CA SER A 182 -19.16 24.58 -10.11
C SER A 182 -20.49 25.20 -9.66
N ASP A 183 -20.46 26.50 -9.50
CA ASP A 183 -21.59 27.36 -9.15
C ASP A 183 -22.19 27.23 -7.74
N GLY A 184 -22.21 28.38 -7.09
CA GLY A 184 -22.57 28.67 -5.69
C GLY A 184 -23.84 28.10 -5.06
N GLU A 185 -24.50 27.12 -5.66
CA GLU A 185 -25.72 26.49 -5.15
C GLU A 185 -25.49 25.14 -4.42
N GLY A 186 -24.29 24.54 -4.53
CA GLY A 186 -24.04 23.18 -3.98
C GLY A 186 -23.80 23.14 -2.46
N ARG A 187 -23.40 24.23 -1.84
CA ARG A 187 -22.95 24.23 -0.43
C ARG A 187 -24.09 24.20 0.60
N THR A 188 -25.26 24.72 0.22
CA THR A 188 -26.44 24.74 1.13
C THR A 188 -27.18 23.40 1.14
N ARG A 189 -26.88 22.49 0.19
CA ARG A 189 -27.56 21.19 0.08
C ARG A 189 -26.89 20.03 0.84
N MET A 190 -25.59 20.14 1.18
CA MET A 190 -24.91 19.06 1.91
C MET A 190 -25.32 18.94 3.40
N THR A 191 -25.90 19.98 3.98
CA THR A 191 -26.35 19.97 5.39
C THR A 191 -27.81 19.53 5.54
N ALA A 192 -28.56 19.44 4.45
CA ALA A 192 -29.97 19.09 4.46
C ALA A 192 -30.33 17.69 3.93
N ALA A 193 -29.34 16.94 3.43
CA ALA A 193 -29.58 15.65 2.78
C ALA A 193 -29.33 14.44 3.70
N ALA A 194 -29.86 14.51 4.91
CA ALA A 194 -30.15 13.30 5.70
C ALA A 194 -31.63 12.95 5.57
N GLY A 195 -32.19 12.96 4.38
CA GLY A 195 -33.59 12.60 4.18
C GLY A 195 -34.05 12.80 2.75
N ASP A 196 -34.39 11.69 2.15
CA ASP A 196 -35.18 11.52 0.94
C ASP A 196 -34.64 12.12 -0.39
N ASP A 197 -34.34 11.24 -1.32
CA ASP A 197 -34.16 11.35 -2.76
C ASP A 197 -34.59 12.68 -3.41
N ASP A 198 -33.67 13.60 -3.58
CA ASP A 198 -33.82 14.75 -4.49
C ASP A 198 -33.61 14.28 -5.93
N VAL A 199 -34.63 13.60 -6.44
CA VAL A 199 -34.74 13.22 -7.84
C VAL A 199 -35.25 14.40 -8.61
N ILE A 200 -34.47 15.03 -9.47
CA ILE A 200 -34.91 16.07 -10.38
C ILE A 200 -35.80 15.38 -11.45
N PRO A 201 -37.12 15.53 -11.41
CA PRO A 201 -37.99 14.95 -12.41
C PRO A 201 -37.89 15.75 -13.72
N ARG A 202 -37.69 15.05 -14.87
CA ARG A 202 -37.80 15.65 -16.20
C ARG A 202 -39.04 15.16 -16.95
N PRO A 203 -39.54 15.92 -17.90
CA PRO A 203 -40.64 15.44 -18.75
C PRO A 203 -40.27 14.17 -19.49
N TYR A 204 -41.19 13.24 -19.60
CA TYR A 204 -41.07 11.99 -20.34
C TYR A 204 -40.74 12.25 -21.81
N ARG A 205 -39.80 11.49 -22.37
CA ARG A 205 -39.49 11.48 -23.81
C ARG A 205 -39.79 10.09 -24.37
N ASN A 206 -40.21 10.03 -25.64
CA ASN A 206 -40.46 8.77 -26.33
C ASN A 206 -39.21 7.87 -26.29
N GLY A 207 -39.33 6.69 -25.66
CA GLY A 207 -38.24 5.77 -25.44
C GLY A 207 -37.80 5.62 -23.97
N ASP A 208 -38.31 6.45 -23.05
CA ASP A 208 -38.01 6.30 -21.63
C ASP A 208 -38.79 5.11 -21.05
N GLU A 209 -38.16 4.39 -20.12
CA GLU A 209 -38.79 3.26 -19.45
C GLU A 209 -39.88 3.74 -18.49
N LEU A 210 -41.12 3.27 -18.66
CA LEU A 210 -42.26 3.59 -17.80
C LEU A 210 -42.08 3.18 -16.32
N ARG A 211 -41.13 2.28 -16.03
CA ARG A 211 -40.74 1.89 -14.67
C ARG A 211 -40.10 3.04 -13.90
N ARG A 212 -39.53 4.04 -14.61
CA ARG A 212 -38.83 5.19 -14.01
C ARG A 212 -39.74 6.41 -13.87
N VAL A 213 -41.02 6.27 -14.06
CA VAL A 213 -41.99 7.37 -13.88
C VAL A 213 -42.09 7.73 -12.40
N HIS A 214 -41.88 9.03 -12.10
CA HIS A 214 -42.02 9.58 -10.76
C HIS A 214 -43.47 10.05 -10.57
N TRP A 215 -44.34 9.18 -10.12
CA TRP A 215 -45.80 9.39 -10.01
C TRP A 215 -46.17 10.62 -9.20
N ARG A 216 -45.44 10.94 -8.13
CA ARG A 216 -45.69 12.13 -7.30
C ARG A 216 -45.49 13.44 -8.07
N SER A 217 -44.44 13.53 -8.90
CA SER A 217 -44.19 14.69 -9.74
C SER A 217 -45.15 14.72 -10.93
N THR A 218 -45.47 13.58 -11.53
CA THR A 218 -46.48 13.45 -12.58
C THR A 218 -47.81 13.99 -12.10
N ALA A 219 -48.24 13.65 -10.89
CA ALA A 219 -49.49 14.16 -10.31
C ALA A 219 -49.47 15.67 -10.04
N ARG A 220 -48.26 16.22 -9.74
CA ARG A 220 -48.12 17.65 -9.43
C ARG A 220 -48.03 18.53 -10.67
N TYR A 221 -47.40 18.04 -11.72
CA TYR A 221 -47.14 18.81 -12.94
C TYR A 221 -48.14 18.51 -14.07
N GLY A 222 -48.96 17.45 -13.93
CA GLY A 222 -49.96 17.06 -14.94
C GLY A 222 -49.37 16.41 -16.20
N GLU A 223 -48.05 16.24 -16.27
CA GLU A 223 -47.34 15.60 -17.36
C GLU A 223 -46.52 14.41 -16.84
N LEU A 224 -46.32 13.38 -17.66
CA LEU A 224 -45.48 12.24 -17.31
C LEU A 224 -44.08 12.69 -17.01
N MET A 225 -43.65 12.53 -15.75
CA MET A 225 -42.32 12.88 -15.27
C MET A 225 -41.51 11.63 -14.99
N VAL A 226 -40.29 11.57 -15.55
CA VAL A 226 -39.38 10.45 -15.38
C VAL A 226 -38.25 10.84 -14.40
N ARG A 227 -37.92 9.93 -13.52
CA ARG A 227 -36.81 10.05 -12.60
C ARG A 227 -35.47 10.06 -13.40
N ARG A 228 -34.78 11.18 -13.39
CA ARG A 228 -33.42 11.26 -13.94
C ARG A 228 -32.45 10.80 -12.86
N GLU A 229 -31.90 9.62 -13.02
CA GLU A 229 -30.69 9.24 -12.27
C GLU A 229 -29.53 10.03 -12.86
N GLU A 230 -29.22 11.17 -12.32
CA GLU A 230 -27.91 11.78 -12.55
C GLU A 230 -26.89 10.92 -11.83
N GLN A 231 -26.28 10.00 -12.54
CA GLN A 231 -25.05 9.38 -12.07
C GLN A 231 -24.09 10.53 -11.80
N ARG A 232 -23.70 10.71 -10.53
CA ARG A 232 -22.69 11.70 -10.12
C ARG A 232 -21.31 11.29 -10.64
N TRP A 233 -21.11 11.46 -11.95
CA TRP A 233 -19.85 11.19 -12.62
C TRP A 233 -18.75 12.18 -12.23
N GLN A 234 -19.13 13.30 -11.60
CA GLN A 234 -18.24 14.40 -11.22
C GLN A 234 -17.38 14.10 -9.98
N ASP A 235 -17.77 13.12 -9.16
CA ASP A 235 -17.11 12.82 -7.89
C ASP A 235 -16.06 11.69 -8.01
N ARG A 236 -15.46 11.49 -9.18
CA ARG A 236 -14.44 10.48 -9.41
C ARG A 236 -13.08 11.09 -9.69
N ALA A 237 -12.06 10.52 -9.08
CA ALA A 237 -10.67 10.86 -9.32
C ALA A 237 -9.93 9.70 -10.00
N VAL A 238 -9.11 10.00 -10.99
CA VAL A 238 -8.22 9.04 -11.61
C VAL A 238 -6.80 9.36 -11.20
N LEU A 239 -6.21 8.48 -10.43
CA LEU A 239 -4.83 8.57 -9.98
C LEU A 239 -3.95 7.74 -10.90
N ILE A 240 -3.00 8.35 -11.58
CA ILE A 240 -2.07 7.71 -12.51
C ILE A 240 -0.71 7.66 -11.84
N LEU A 241 -0.19 6.46 -11.63
CA LEU A 241 1.15 6.24 -11.10
C LEU A 241 2.04 5.67 -12.20
N ASP A 242 3.09 6.38 -12.53
CA ASP A 242 4.13 5.88 -13.43
C ASP A 242 4.97 4.83 -12.69
N THR A 243 4.91 3.60 -13.16
CA THR A 243 5.61 2.47 -12.56
C THR A 243 6.84 2.03 -13.35
N ARG A 244 7.17 2.71 -14.45
CA ARG A 244 8.33 2.36 -15.29
C ARG A 244 9.63 2.52 -14.53
N ALA A 245 10.42 1.44 -14.46
CA ALA A 245 11.71 1.45 -13.76
C ALA A 245 12.67 2.52 -14.32
N GLU A 246 12.68 2.72 -15.64
CA GLU A 246 13.51 3.72 -16.32
C GLU A 246 13.11 5.17 -16.03
N ALA A 247 11.88 5.39 -15.59
CA ALA A 247 11.38 6.73 -15.25
C ALA A 247 11.81 7.19 -13.85
N HIS A 248 12.35 6.29 -13.05
CA HIS A 248 12.73 6.55 -11.66
C HIS A 248 14.23 6.39 -11.44
N ALA A 249 14.73 6.93 -10.32
CA ALA A 249 16.14 6.86 -9.92
C ALA A 249 16.27 6.54 -8.43
N GLY A 250 17.47 6.08 -8.03
CA GLY A 250 17.75 5.63 -6.69
C GLY A 250 17.27 4.20 -6.43
N THR A 251 17.67 3.66 -5.29
CA THR A 251 17.34 2.29 -4.87
C THR A 251 16.81 2.27 -3.44
N GLY A 252 16.04 1.24 -3.10
CA GLY A 252 15.50 1.06 -1.74
C GLY A 252 14.47 2.10 -1.32
N PRO A 253 14.28 2.31 -0.01
CA PRO A 253 13.21 3.15 0.54
C PRO A 253 13.30 4.63 0.19
N SER A 254 14.52 5.10 -0.17
CA SER A 254 14.79 6.50 -0.51
C SER A 254 14.70 6.78 -2.01
N SER A 255 14.30 5.81 -2.85
CA SER A 255 14.18 5.99 -4.28
C SER A 255 13.04 6.93 -4.67
N SER A 256 13.13 7.53 -5.85
CA SER A 256 12.04 8.35 -6.41
C SER A 256 10.78 7.54 -6.64
N PHE A 257 10.89 6.23 -6.89
CA PHE A 257 9.75 5.33 -7.01
C PHE A 257 8.97 5.19 -5.69
N GLU A 258 9.68 5.00 -4.56
CA GLU A 258 9.05 4.92 -3.24
C GLU A 258 8.39 6.24 -2.85
N PHE A 259 9.02 7.36 -3.22
CA PHE A 259 8.40 8.68 -3.07
C PHE A 259 7.14 8.80 -3.91
N ALA A 260 7.15 8.37 -5.19
CA ALA A 260 5.99 8.38 -6.07
C ALA A 260 4.83 7.56 -5.50
N VAL A 261 5.12 6.37 -4.97
CA VAL A 261 4.12 5.50 -4.32
C VAL A 261 3.56 6.15 -3.05
N SER A 262 4.41 6.78 -2.23
CA SER A 262 3.98 7.53 -1.04
C SER A 262 3.11 8.74 -1.42
N ALA A 263 3.47 9.45 -2.49
CA ALA A 263 2.68 10.55 -3.03
C ALA A 263 1.32 10.07 -3.54
N ALA A 264 1.28 8.96 -4.28
CA ALA A 264 0.04 8.34 -4.76
C ALA A 264 -0.88 7.92 -3.60
N ALA A 265 -0.32 7.30 -2.57
CA ALA A 265 -1.06 6.93 -1.37
C ALA A 265 -1.62 8.16 -0.65
N SER A 266 -0.79 9.20 -0.47
CA SER A 266 -1.17 10.43 0.24
C SER A 266 -2.26 11.21 -0.47
N VAL A 267 -2.11 11.39 -1.80
CA VAL A 267 -3.10 12.06 -2.64
C VAL A 267 -4.39 11.25 -2.69
N GLY A 268 -4.30 9.93 -2.91
CA GLY A 268 -5.49 9.09 -2.97
C GLY A 268 -6.29 9.05 -1.67
N VAL A 269 -5.60 8.95 -0.52
CA VAL A 269 -6.25 9.05 0.81
C VAL A 269 -6.88 10.44 1.03
N HIS A 270 -6.19 11.51 0.60
CA HIS A 270 -6.72 12.87 0.68
C HIS A 270 -8.01 13.01 -0.14
N LEU A 271 -8.04 12.50 -1.38
CA LEU A 271 -9.21 12.52 -2.25
C LEU A 271 -10.36 11.66 -1.69
N ALA A 272 -10.04 10.46 -1.17
CA ALA A 272 -11.04 9.61 -0.53
C ALA A 272 -11.72 10.29 0.66
N ARG A 273 -10.95 10.96 1.52
CA ARG A 273 -11.47 11.73 2.67
C ARG A 273 -12.26 12.96 2.25
N ALA A 274 -11.98 13.50 1.07
CA ALA A 274 -12.80 14.56 0.46
C ALA A 274 -14.10 14.04 -0.16
N GLY A 275 -14.40 12.73 -0.04
CA GLY A 275 -15.63 12.10 -0.56
C GLY A 275 -15.55 11.71 -2.03
N LEU A 276 -14.37 11.78 -2.65
CA LEU A 276 -14.17 11.41 -4.05
C LEU A 276 -13.89 9.91 -4.16
N GLY A 277 -14.72 9.21 -4.91
CA GLY A 277 -14.39 7.88 -5.39
C GLY A 277 -13.19 7.93 -6.33
N GLY A 278 -12.39 6.86 -6.41
CA GLY A 278 -11.20 6.91 -7.22
C GLY A 278 -10.86 5.61 -7.93
N GLN A 279 -9.98 5.72 -8.92
CA GLN A 279 -9.37 4.62 -9.64
C GLN A 279 -7.88 4.87 -9.76
N LEU A 280 -7.08 3.86 -9.40
CA LEU A 280 -5.63 3.89 -9.63
C LEU A 280 -5.33 3.23 -10.98
N LEU A 281 -4.59 3.94 -11.83
CA LEU A 281 -4.04 3.42 -13.08
C LEU A 281 -2.54 3.22 -12.93
N THR A 282 -2.09 2.02 -13.28
CA THR A 282 -0.68 1.63 -13.39
C THR A 282 -0.47 0.90 -14.72
N ASP A 283 0.76 0.57 -15.07
CA ASP A 283 1.06 -0.25 -16.25
C ASP A 283 0.50 -1.68 -16.17
N GLY A 284 0.19 -2.17 -14.96
CA GLY A 284 -0.54 -3.43 -14.72
C GLY A 284 -2.04 -3.34 -14.96
N GLY A 285 -2.56 -2.15 -15.36
CA GLY A 285 -3.97 -1.91 -15.59
C GLY A 285 -4.67 -1.15 -14.46
N PRO A 286 -5.98 -0.94 -14.57
CA PRO A 286 -6.75 -0.22 -13.59
C PRO A 286 -7.00 -1.06 -12.34
N VAL A 287 -6.74 -0.47 -11.19
CA VAL A 287 -7.19 -0.98 -9.90
C VAL A 287 -8.47 -0.23 -9.55
N ALA A 288 -9.61 -0.92 -9.67
CA ALA A 288 -10.91 -0.31 -9.42
C ALA A 288 -11.06 0.04 -7.94
N GLY A 289 -11.46 1.28 -7.70
CA GLY A 289 -11.90 1.74 -6.39
C GLY A 289 -13.42 1.80 -6.33
N SER A 290 -13.97 1.26 -5.26
CA SER A 290 -15.40 1.39 -4.90
C SER A 290 -15.55 2.31 -3.68
N ALA A 291 -16.63 2.17 -2.94
CA ALA A 291 -16.89 2.89 -1.69
C ALA A 291 -15.76 2.77 -0.62
N MET A 292 -14.90 1.75 -0.72
CA MET A 292 -13.71 1.54 0.14
C MET A 292 -12.41 1.89 -0.59
N PHE A 293 -12.39 2.97 -1.35
CA PHE A 293 -11.24 3.35 -2.20
C PHE A 293 -9.93 3.46 -1.41
N GLU A 294 -9.94 4.04 -0.21
CA GLU A 294 -8.74 4.22 0.64
C GLU A 294 -8.06 2.86 0.92
N ASP A 295 -8.82 1.87 1.38
CA ASP A 295 -8.29 0.56 1.73
C ASP A 295 -7.75 -0.21 0.53
N VAL A 296 -8.53 -0.22 -0.57
CA VAL A 296 -8.15 -0.91 -1.81
C VAL A 296 -6.91 -0.27 -2.42
N LEU A 297 -6.83 1.06 -2.41
CA LEU A 297 -5.67 1.82 -2.89
C LEU A 297 -4.41 1.47 -2.10
N LEU A 298 -4.47 1.52 -0.76
CA LEU A 298 -3.32 1.24 0.09
C LEU A 298 -2.85 -0.21 -0.05
N ASP A 299 -3.78 -1.17 -0.17
CA ASP A 299 -3.46 -2.57 -0.41
C ASP A 299 -2.80 -2.78 -1.78
N ALA A 300 -3.30 -2.13 -2.83
CA ALA A 300 -2.71 -2.18 -4.16
C ALA A 300 -1.31 -1.56 -4.17
N LEU A 301 -1.17 -0.35 -3.63
CA LEU A 301 0.10 0.35 -3.57
C LEU A 301 1.13 -0.34 -2.67
N SER A 302 0.71 -1.17 -1.71
CA SER A 302 1.65 -1.94 -0.87
C SER A 302 2.47 -2.94 -1.68
N VAL A 303 1.94 -3.47 -2.78
CA VAL A 303 2.58 -4.51 -3.61
C VAL A 303 3.09 -4.02 -4.95
N VAL A 304 2.79 -2.77 -5.34
CA VAL A 304 3.27 -2.19 -6.60
C VAL A 304 4.81 -2.19 -6.62
N ARG A 305 5.38 -2.61 -7.74
CA ARG A 305 6.83 -2.66 -7.98
C ARG A 305 7.18 -1.90 -9.24
N PRO A 306 8.44 -1.44 -9.39
CA PRO A 306 8.92 -0.91 -10.65
C PRO A 306 8.73 -1.93 -11.78
N SER A 307 8.21 -1.48 -12.91
CA SER A 307 7.93 -2.30 -14.09
C SER A 307 9.00 -2.09 -15.15
N HIS A 308 9.35 -3.17 -15.85
CA HIS A 308 10.22 -3.10 -17.02
C HIS A 308 9.49 -2.69 -18.32
N ASN A 309 8.20 -2.42 -18.24
CA ASN A 309 7.43 -1.90 -19.38
C ASN A 309 7.91 -0.48 -19.70
N ARG A 310 8.23 -0.22 -20.97
CA ARG A 310 8.67 1.10 -21.45
C ARG A 310 7.52 1.92 -22.02
N ASP A 311 6.40 1.27 -22.34
CA ASP A 311 5.28 1.92 -23.00
C ASP A 311 4.29 2.51 -21.97
N PHE A 312 4.38 3.83 -21.81
CA PHE A 312 3.47 4.56 -20.94
C PHE A 312 2.06 4.70 -21.55
N ALA A 313 1.91 4.51 -22.87
CA ALA A 313 0.61 4.62 -23.53
C ALA A 313 -0.39 3.58 -23.04
N ARG A 314 0.09 2.39 -22.64
CA ARG A 314 -0.78 1.35 -22.02
C ARG A 314 -1.43 1.82 -20.73
N THR A 315 -0.68 2.53 -19.89
CA THR A 315 -1.21 3.11 -18.64
C THR A 315 -2.29 4.15 -18.92
N LEU A 316 -2.19 4.85 -20.06
CA LEU A 316 -3.08 5.92 -20.44
C LEU A 316 -4.32 5.46 -21.23
N ALA A 317 -4.28 4.27 -21.82
CA ALA A 317 -5.37 3.75 -22.66
C ALA A 317 -6.76 3.82 -21.98
N PRO A 318 -6.92 3.49 -20.68
CA PRO A 318 -8.22 3.58 -20.01
C PRO A 318 -8.76 5.02 -19.85
N LEU A 319 -7.89 6.05 -19.93
CA LEU A 319 -8.32 7.45 -19.79
C LEU A 319 -9.29 7.90 -20.87
N THR A 320 -9.24 7.30 -22.05
CA THR A 320 -10.13 7.64 -23.18
C THR A 320 -11.58 7.23 -22.91
N THR A 321 -11.80 6.23 -22.08
CA THR A 321 -13.12 5.70 -21.73
C THR A 321 -13.71 6.24 -20.44
N ILE A 322 -12.88 6.90 -19.61
CA ILE A 322 -13.33 7.49 -18.35
C ILE A 322 -13.85 8.89 -18.63
N GLU A 323 -15.12 9.14 -18.34
CA GLU A 323 -15.74 10.46 -18.51
C GLU A 323 -15.76 11.22 -17.18
N GLY A 324 -15.51 12.55 -17.24
CA GLY A 324 -15.57 13.45 -16.07
C GLY A 324 -14.44 13.25 -15.03
N GLY A 325 -14.55 13.94 -13.93
CA GLY A 325 -13.68 13.78 -12.76
C GLY A 325 -12.34 14.52 -12.83
N MET A 326 -11.51 14.26 -11.80
CA MET A 326 -10.16 14.80 -11.68
C MET A 326 -9.13 13.78 -12.13
N ILE A 327 -8.07 14.22 -12.78
CA ILE A 327 -6.90 13.40 -13.12
C ILE A 327 -5.72 13.88 -12.27
N VAL A 328 -5.06 12.95 -11.58
CA VAL A 328 -3.82 13.22 -10.86
C VAL A 328 -2.74 12.27 -11.38
N LEU A 329 -1.72 12.85 -12.01
CA LEU A 329 -0.54 12.13 -12.49
C LEU A 329 0.59 12.25 -11.48
N ILE A 330 1.26 11.14 -11.20
CA ILE A 330 2.52 11.09 -10.46
C ILE A 330 3.50 10.33 -11.33
N ALA A 331 4.53 11.00 -11.81
CA ALA A 331 5.48 10.45 -12.76
C ALA A 331 6.92 10.89 -12.44
N GLY A 332 7.85 10.02 -12.78
CA GLY A 332 9.26 10.35 -12.85
C GLY A 332 9.61 11.07 -14.16
N ARG A 333 10.66 10.58 -14.86
CA ARG A 333 11.02 11.12 -16.19
C ARG A 333 9.91 10.88 -17.21
N LEU A 334 9.39 11.95 -17.76
CA LEU A 334 8.33 11.92 -18.75
C LEU A 334 8.84 12.45 -20.09
N SER A 335 8.65 11.67 -21.15
CA SER A 335 8.97 12.12 -22.51
C SER A 335 7.96 13.15 -22.98
N GLU A 336 8.38 14.04 -23.87
CA GLU A 336 7.50 15.04 -24.49
C GLU A 336 6.31 14.38 -25.22
N GLN A 337 6.53 13.23 -25.85
CA GLN A 337 5.48 12.47 -26.52
C GLN A 337 4.43 11.96 -25.53
N SER A 338 4.86 11.41 -24.38
CA SER A 338 3.95 10.98 -23.32
C SER A 338 3.18 12.16 -22.72
N ALA A 339 3.84 13.31 -22.57
CA ALA A 339 3.19 14.55 -22.12
C ALA A 339 2.11 15.03 -23.10
N ARG A 340 2.36 14.96 -24.41
CA ARG A 340 1.36 15.30 -25.44
C ARG A 340 0.15 14.34 -25.40
N THR A 341 0.40 13.05 -25.20
CA THR A 341 -0.70 12.07 -25.05
C THR A 341 -1.56 12.36 -23.81
N LEU A 342 -0.92 12.69 -22.68
CA LEU A 342 -1.61 13.11 -21.46
C LEU A 342 -2.38 14.42 -21.65
N ALA A 343 -1.78 15.40 -22.36
CA ALA A 343 -2.43 16.66 -22.70
C ALA A 343 -3.72 16.42 -23.51
N ALA A 344 -3.66 15.52 -24.49
CA ALA A 344 -4.81 15.14 -25.30
C ALA A 344 -5.91 14.39 -24.51
N ALA A 345 -5.54 13.66 -23.44
CA ALA A 345 -6.49 12.97 -22.59
C ALA A 345 -7.29 13.93 -21.67
N ARG A 346 -6.82 15.18 -21.50
CA ARG A 346 -7.56 16.20 -20.79
C ARG A 346 -8.65 16.77 -21.70
N ARG A 347 -9.88 16.33 -21.51
CA ARG A 347 -11.06 16.89 -22.19
C ARG A 347 -11.56 18.12 -21.45
N ASP A 348 -12.32 18.98 -22.12
CA ASP A 348 -12.87 20.21 -21.56
C ASP A 348 -13.62 19.95 -20.24
N GLY A 349 -13.32 20.77 -19.24
CA GLY A 349 -13.91 20.70 -17.91
C GLY A 349 -13.22 19.76 -16.91
N ARG A 350 -12.26 18.91 -17.34
CA ARG A 350 -11.50 18.08 -16.40
C ARG A 350 -10.42 18.86 -15.66
N GLN A 351 -10.38 18.70 -14.35
CA GLN A 351 -9.27 19.17 -13.55
C GLN A 351 -8.10 18.19 -13.66
N ALA A 352 -6.91 18.67 -13.94
CA ALA A 352 -5.73 17.85 -14.12
C ALA A 352 -4.54 18.40 -13.31
N ILE A 353 -3.94 17.52 -12.50
CA ILE A 353 -2.78 17.80 -11.66
C ILE A 353 -1.67 16.84 -12.06
N ALA A 354 -0.43 17.35 -12.17
CA ALA A 354 0.75 16.52 -12.38
C ALA A 354 1.80 16.83 -11.31
N ILE A 355 2.27 15.78 -10.65
CA ILE A 355 3.42 15.78 -9.74
C ILE A 355 4.55 15.08 -10.48
N LEU A 356 5.52 15.87 -10.95
CA LEU A 356 6.68 15.37 -11.69
C LEU A 356 7.89 15.31 -10.76
N LEU A 357 8.63 14.21 -10.80
CA LEU A 357 9.80 14.01 -9.96
C LEU A 357 11.06 14.37 -10.75
N ALA A 358 11.87 15.29 -10.22
CA ALA A 358 13.20 15.62 -10.75
C ALA A 358 14.17 14.49 -10.36
N THR A 359 14.13 13.39 -11.11
CA THR A 359 14.76 12.11 -10.73
C THR A 359 16.29 12.18 -10.62
N SER A 360 16.95 13.15 -11.28
CA SER A 360 18.37 13.43 -11.10
C SER A 360 18.77 13.70 -9.64
N THR A 361 17.85 14.28 -8.86
CA THR A 361 18.10 14.60 -7.44
C THR A 361 18.06 13.37 -6.52
N TRP A 362 17.54 12.23 -7.01
CA TRP A 362 17.54 10.92 -6.31
C TRP A 362 18.69 10.01 -6.77
N ALA A 363 19.45 10.40 -7.82
CA ALA A 363 20.63 9.66 -8.20
C ALA A 363 21.66 9.76 -7.06
N GLU A 364 22.16 8.63 -6.57
CA GLU A 364 23.27 8.64 -5.62
C GLU A 364 24.45 9.38 -6.27
N PRO A 365 25.14 10.28 -5.54
CA PRO A 365 26.41 10.79 -6.03
C PRO A 365 27.32 9.58 -6.23
N SER A 366 27.61 9.25 -7.48
CA SER A 366 28.47 8.11 -7.84
C SER A 366 29.85 8.29 -7.18
N GLY A 367 29.98 7.74 -5.98
CA GLY A 367 31.24 7.58 -5.27
C GLY A 367 32.01 6.39 -5.83
N SER A 368 32.40 6.46 -7.10
CA SER A 368 33.53 5.66 -7.65
C SER A 368 33.68 5.96 -9.14
N ARG A 369 34.79 6.65 -9.45
CA ARG A 369 35.37 6.99 -10.75
C ARG A 369 34.49 7.85 -11.69
N PRO A 370 35.04 8.96 -12.20
CA PRO A 370 34.44 9.68 -13.30
C PRO A 370 34.49 8.77 -14.54
N ALA A 371 33.38 8.01 -14.76
CA ALA A 371 33.09 7.54 -16.10
C ALA A 371 32.87 8.81 -16.94
N GLU A 372 33.60 8.92 -18.03
CA GLU A 372 33.55 10.00 -18.98
C GLU A 372 32.07 10.39 -19.23
N ILE A 373 31.66 11.50 -18.62
CA ILE A 373 30.37 12.13 -18.88
C ILE A 373 30.47 12.60 -20.32
N GLY A 374 29.77 11.92 -21.22
CA GLY A 374 29.70 12.35 -22.61
C GLY A 374 29.32 13.83 -22.69
N PRO A 375 29.83 14.59 -23.65
CA PRO A 375 29.69 16.05 -23.72
C PRO A 375 28.25 16.56 -23.70
N THR A 376 27.27 15.71 -23.97
CA THR A 376 25.85 16.03 -23.94
C THR A 376 25.27 16.07 -22.52
N ALA A 377 25.70 15.16 -21.63
CA ALA A 377 25.22 15.11 -20.23
C ALA A 377 25.82 16.25 -19.39
N ALA A 378 27.09 16.60 -19.65
CA ALA A 378 27.76 17.73 -19.00
C ALA A 378 27.10 19.06 -19.38
N ARG A 379 26.69 19.27 -20.65
CA ARG A 379 25.96 20.48 -21.08
C ARG A 379 24.59 20.63 -20.45
N LEU A 380 23.89 19.52 -20.20
CA LEU A 380 22.57 19.54 -19.54
C LEU A 380 22.68 19.86 -18.04
N ALA A 381 23.78 19.46 -17.40
CA ALA A 381 24.07 19.80 -16.00
C ALA A 381 24.43 21.29 -15.82
N GLU A 382 25.09 21.90 -16.81
CA GLU A 382 25.47 23.32 -16.79
C GLU A 382 24.31 24.28 -17.05
N THR A 383 23.24 23.85 -17.74
CA THR A 383 22.11 24.74 -18.09
C THR A 383 21.09 24.88 -16.97
N GLY A 384 21.20 24.14 -15.85
CA GLY A 384 20.26 24.26 -14.72
C GLY A 384 18.78 24.00 -15.08
N LEU A 385 18.48 23.56 -16.31
CA LEU A 385 17.14 23.22 -16.74
C LEU A 385 16.74 21.88 -16.12
N PRO A 386 15.64 21.81 -15.37
CA PRO A 386 15.15 20.57 -14.82
C PRO A 386 14.88 19.57 -15.96
N GLU A 387 15.28 18.31 -15.80
CA GLU A 387 15.08 17.22 -16.78
C GLU A 387 13.63 17.05 -17.25
N THR A 388 12.68 17.59 -16.51
CA THR A 388 11.24 17.56 -16.79
C THR A 388 10.75 18.77 -17.60
N GLY A 389 11.61 19.74 -17.91
CA GLY A 389 11.22 21.00 -18.50
C GLY A 389 10.32 20.93 -19.76
N PRO A 390 10.67 20.12 -20.79
CA PRO A 390 9.84 20.05 -22.00
C PRO A 390 8.45 19.42 -21.73
N ALA A 391 8.40 18.34 -20.96
CA ALA A 391 7.15 17.66 -20.60
C ALA A 391 6.27 18.55 -19.71
N GLU A 392 6.88 19.26 -18.78
CA GLU A 392 6.21 20.22 -17.91
C GLU A 392 5.58 21.37 -18.71
N ALA A 393 6.32 21.92 -19.68
CA ALA A 393 5.82 22.99 -20.54
C ALA A 393 4.60 22.55 -21.36
N VAL A 394 4.64 21.33 -21.94
CA VAL A 394 3.52 20.77 -22.70
C VAL A 394 2.29 20.58 -21.81
N LEU A 395 2.45 20.03 -20.61
CA LEU A 395 1.34 19.82 -19.68
C LEU A 395 0.75 21.15 -19.20
N ARG A 396 1.58 22.14 -18.87
CA ARG A 396 1.11 23.48 -18.48
C ARG A 396 0.36 24.18 -19.62
N ALA A 397 0.87 24.11 -20.84
CA ALA A 397 0.20 24.66 -22.03
C ALA A 397 -1.18 24.03 -22.25
N ALA A 398 -1.33 22.75 -21.92
CA ALA A 398 -2.61 22.03 -21.94
C ALA A 398 -3.49 22.32 -20.72
N GLY A 399 -3.09 23.24 -19.82
CA GLY A 399 -3.86 23.64 -18.64
C GLY A 399 -3.77 22.68 -17.46
N TRP A 400 -2.77 21.80 -17.42
CA TRP A 400 -2.47 21.01 -16.23
C TRP A 400 -1.83 21.88 -15.15
N ARG A 401 -2.14 21.59 -13.91
CA ARG A 401 -1.44 22.16 -12.75
C ARG A 401 -0.24 21.27 -12.45
N VAL A 402 0.94 21.76 -12.74
CA VAL A 402 2.18 20.98 -12.63
C VAL A 402 3.02 21.48 -11.47
N VAL A 403 3.47 20.57 -10.63
CA VAL A 403 4.50 20.80 -9.62
C VAL A 403 5.63 19.82 -9.83
N THR A 404 6.86 20.34 -9.86
CA THR A 404 8.08 19.53 -9.91
C THR A 404 8.64 19.40 -8.50
N VAL A 405 9.02 18.18 -8.12
CA VAL A 405 9.47 17.80 -6.79
C VAL A 405 10.86 17.19 -6.86
N ASP A 406 11.78 17.66 -6.05
CA ASP A 406 13.12 17.11 -5.84
C ASP A 406 13.19 16.19 -4.59
N ALA A 407 14.31 15.49 -4.40
CA ALA A 407 14.51 14.56 -3.28
C ALA A 407 14.44 15.25 -1.89
N GLY A 408 14.72 16.57 -1.83
CA GLY A 408 14.71 17.35 -0.60
C GLY A 408 13.36 17.98 -0.27
N THR A 409 12.40 17.98 -1.22
CA THR A 409 11.12 18.67 -1.04
C THR A 409 10.07 17.74 -0.43
N PRO A 410 9.57 18.04 0.78
CA PRO A 410 8.46 17.28 1.36
C PRO A 410 7.19 17.39 0.50
N LEU A 411 6.43 16.29 0.40
CA LEU A 411 5.21 16.23 -0.40
C LEU A 411 4.19 17.31 -0.01
N GLN A 412 4.06 17.62 1.31
CA GLN A 412 3.15 18.68 1.78
C GLN A 412 3.48 20.04 1.17
N VAL A 413 4.79 20.37 1.10
CA VAL A 413 5.25 21.63 0.53
C VAL A 413 4.98 21.67 -0.98
N ALA A 414 5.26 20.58 -1.66
CA ALA A 414 4.97 20.44 -3.09
C ALA A 414 3.45 20.61 -3.37
N TRP A 415 2.62 19.98 -2.54
CA TRP A 415 1.16 20.08 -2.66
C TRP A 415 0.65 21.52 -2.46
N GLN A 416 1.21 22.27 -1.52
CA GLN A 416 0.85 23.67 -1.26
C GLN A 416 1.28 24.61 -2.39
N ARG A 417 2.34 24.27 -3.13
CA ARG A 417 2.84 25.02 -4.28
C ARG A 417 1.98 24.85 -5.54
N LEU A 418 1.02 23.92 -5.55
CA LEU A 418 0.12 23.77 -6.70
C LEU A 418 -0.66 25.08 -6.94
N PRO A 419 -0.66 25.62 -8.18
CA PRO A 419 -1.39 26.84 -8.51
C PRO A 419 -2.88 26.70 -8.19
N ARG A 420 -3.56 27.78 -7.77
CA ARG A 420 -5.01 27.77 -7.55
C ARG A 420 -5.75 27.67 -8.87
N PHE A 421 -6.91 27.03 -8.92
CA PHE A 421 -7.79 27.08 -10.08
C PHE A 421 -8.27 28.53 -10.27
N GLY A 422 -8.09 29.11 -11.46
CA GLY A 422 -8.50 30.47 -11.80
C GLY A 422 -7.38 31.51 -11.85
N SER A 423 -6.16 31.20 -11.40
CA SER A 423 -5.02 32.13 -11.59
C SER A 423 -4.23 31.81 -12.86
N LEU A 424 -4.83 32.02 -14.01
CA LEU A 424 -4.11 32.13 -15.27
C LEU A 424 -3.54 33.57 -15.39
N THR A 425 -2.59 33.93 -14.57
CA THR A 425 -1.68 35.03 -14.90
C THR A 425 -0.64 34.46 -15.82
N GLY A 426 -0.95 34.45 -17.11
CA GLY A 426 0.09 34.41 -18.13
C GLY A 426 1.06 35.60 -17.91
N PRO A 427 2.33 35.47 -18.32
CA PRO A 427 3.23 36.62 -18.27
C PRO A 427 2.61 37.74 -19.09
N VAL A 428 2.31 38.87 -18.44
CA VAL A 428 1.99 40.12 -19.12
C VAL A 428 3.26 40.51 -19.85
N THR A 429 3.34 40.15 -21.12
CA THR A 429 4.39 40.58 -22.01
C THR A 429 4.18 42.05 -22.26
N GLY A 430 5.06 42.85 -21.68
CA GLY A 430 5.53 44.14 -22.19
C GLY A 430 4.49 45.13 -22.68
N LEU A 431 3.92 45.94 -21.80
CA LEU A 431 3.64 47.34 -22.15
C LEU A 431 4.91 48.14 -21.83
N ARG A 432 5.62 48.56 -22.87
CA ARG A 432 6.68 49.56 -22.78
C ARG A 432 6.06 50.84 -22.22
N PRO A 433 6.69 51.51 -21.24
CA PRO A 433 6.32 52.86 -20.83
C PRO A 433 7.01 53.85 -21.77
N ASP A 434 6.49 53.99 -22.98
CA ASP A 434 6.97 55.07 -23.85
C ASP A 434 5.90 55.33 -24.92
N GLN A 435 4.96 56.18 -24.59
CA GLN A 435 4.18 57.05 -25.42
C GLN A 435 3.13 57.77 -24.57
N ALA A 436 3.57 58.84 -23.91
CA ALA A 436 2.69 59.93 -23.52
C ALA A 436 2.50 60.82 -24.78
N PRO A 437 1.28 61.14 -25.15
CA PRO A 437 1.10 62.29 -26.00
C PRO A 437 1.08 63.55 -25.15
N ASP A 438 2.07 64.42 -25.37
CA ASP A 438 1.97 65.88 -25.18
C ASP A 438 0.74 66.34 -25.93
N ASP A 439 -0.13 67.11 -25.29
CA ASP A 439 -0.72 68.32 -25.86
C ASP A 439 -1.63 69.01 -24.82
N ALA A 440 -1.10 70.20 -24.49
CA ALA A 440 -1.68 71.49 -24.66
C ALA A 440 -2.77 71.93 -23.67
N ALA A 441 -2.27 72.85 -22.89
CA ALA A 441 -2.91 74.02 -22.32
C ALA A 441 -4.21 74.47 -22.99
N THR A 442 -5.18 74.87 -22.22
CA THR A 442 -5.85 76.18 -22.37
C THR A 442 -6.76 76.46 -21.14
N GLU A 443 -6.49 77.57 -20.54
CA GLU A 443 -7.14 78.47 -19.63
C GLU A 443 -8.69 78.41 -19.57
N ALA A 444 -9.18 78.64 -18.44
CA ALA A 444 -10.16 79.68 -17.98
C ALA A 444 -10.94 79.10 -16.79
N GLY A 445 -10.81 79.59 -15.60
CA GLY A 445 -11.20 80.86 -15.08
C GLY A 445 -12.70 80.90 -14.80
N VAL A 446 -13.13 80.75 -13.55
CA VAL A 446 -14.09 81.64 -12.86
C VAL A 446 -14.42 81.10 -11.48
N ARG A 447 -14.16 81.90 -10.48
CA ARG A 447 -14.67 81.85 -9.11
C ARG A 447 -16.07 82.52 -9.04
N PRO A 448 -16.72 82.71 -7.90
CA PRO A 448 -17.27 81.81 -6.88
C PRO A 448 -18.74 82.10 -6.57
N ARG A 449 -19.41 81.28 -5.97
CA ARG A 449 -20.24 81.62 -4.77
C ARG A 449 -20.63 80.34 -4.04
#